data_99a38d89432c0d818e95f4b712702757
#
_entry.id   99a38d89432c0d818e95f4b712702757
#
_cell.length_a   1.000
_cell.length_b   1.000
_cell.length_c   1.000
_cell.angle_alpha   90.00
_cell.angle_beta   90.00
_cell.angle_gamma   90.00
#
_symmetry.space_group_name_H-M   'P 1'
#
loop_
_entity.id
_entity.type
_entity.pdbx_description
1 polymer ?
#
loop_
_entity_poly.entity_id
_entity_poly.type
_entity_poly.pdbx_seq_one_letter_code
_entity_poly.pdbx_strand_id
1 'polypeptide(L)'
;MTETAEKTEKAAKVPLGTNYWKLWSASVISNLGDGVAFIAYPWLASAVTRDPILIAAIAVSQRLPWLLFSLPAGVITDRVDRRKIMVSMNVFRTALTAVVALIVLWQTSSLPAPDAVAGAGEVTTNWIVYGTLLVSALLFGMAEVLYDNSAQTILPAMVDPDGLERANGNLWSAEMVTNSFVGPPLGSLLIAVMFALPFIFDAGTFALSAVLLFTMTGKFMVERDQAELDEKVDWWGEIKEGVRWLWNNQLLRVMAIVLGLLNALTMMVFATFVLFAQEVLEVTAFVFAILGASAALGGVLGGLLSPRISKRIGSGPSLTVTFVVGIITSLIIGLTSNWVVAFIGFAAFTFAATLWNVVTVSFRQTIIPDDLLGRVNSVYRFFAWGMMPIGLALGGLIVAATEAVSGSRELALRMPWLVSAAGLLFLFVYAGPKLTTEAIETTRAEGIAAKESSSE
;
A
#
# COMPACT_ATOMS: atom_id res chain seq x y z
N MET A 1 9.71 53.03 27.91
CA MET A 1 8.86 52.19 27.05
C MET A 1 9.64 51.88 25.79
N THR A 2 10.43 50.84 25.82
CA THR A 2 11.26 50.36 24.70
C THR A 2 10.58 49.06 24.24
N GLU A 3 9.95 49.14 23.10
CA GLU A 3 9.24 48.10 22.40
C GLU A 3 10.30 47.17 21.74
N THR A 4 10.63 46.09 22.39
CA THR A 4 11.44 45.01 21.85
C THR A 4 10.54 44.20 20.93
N ALA A 5 10.51 44.58 19.65
CA ALA A 5 9.97 43.74 18.58
C ALA A 5 10.86 42.51 18.42
N GLU A 6 10.43 41.40 18.97
CA GLU A 6 11.00 40.09 18.79
C GLU A 6 10.77 39.69 17.32
N LYS A 7 11.74 40.02 16.46
CA LYS A 7 11.83 39.44 15.11
C LYS A 7 12.03 37.95 15.28
N THR A 8 10.96 37.18 15.08
CA THR A 8 11.04 35.73 14.90
C THR A 8 11.93 35.49 13.66
N GLU A 9 13.21 35.26 13.90
CA GLU A 9 14.17 34.90 12.89
C GLU A 9 13.71 33.55 12.30
N LYS A 10 13.20 33.57 11.05
CA LYS A 10 12.89 32.35 10.32
C LYS A 10 14.19 31.56 10.24
N ALA A 11 14.32 30.52 11.05
CA ALA A 11 15.44 29.62 11.02
C ALA A 11 15.74 29.24 9.55
N ALA A 12 16.95 29.52 9.10
CA ALA A 12 17.36 29.24 7.72
C ALA A 12 17.16 27.75 7.44
N LYS A 13 16.38 27.43 6.41
CA LYS A 13 16.09 26.03 6.05
C LYS A 13 17.39 25.32 5.73
N VAL A 14 17.74 24.29 6.50
CA VAL A 14 18.92 23.44 6.28
C VAL A 14 18.89 22.88 4.84
N PRO A 15 19.97 23.02 4.04
CA PRO A 15 20.00 22.50 2.68
C PRO A 15 19.98 20.96 2.68
N LEU A 16 19.18 20.35 1.80
CA LEU A 16 19.02 18.89 1.75
C LEU A 16 20.16 18.18 0.98
N GLY A 17 21.01 18.93 0.28
CA GLY A 17 22.15 18.40 -0.44
C GLY A 17 21.84 17.80 -1.82
N THR A 18 22.89 17.64 -2.63
CA THR A 18 22.76 17.18 -4.03
C THR A 18 22.31 15.71 -4.13
N ASN A 19 22.82 14.83 -3.25
CA ASN A 19 22.43 13.42 -3.24
C ASN A 19 20.95 13.24 -2.91
N TYR A 20 20.42 14.05 -2.01
CA TYR A 20 18.98 14.05 -1.71
C TYR A 20 18.14 14.38 -2.97
N TRP A 21 18.51 15.42 -3.70
CA TRP A 21 17.73 15.78 -4.90
C TRP A 21 17.85 14.76 -6.04
N LYS A 22 18.97 14.04 -6.12
CA LYS A 22 19.11 12.89 -7.03
C LYS A 22 18.18 11.74 -6.60
N LEU A 23 18.16 11.42 -5.30
CA LEU A 23 17.23 10.43 -4.74
C LEU A 23 15.77 10.82 -4.98
N TRP A 24 15.43 12.08 -4.68
CA TRP A 24 14.08 12.61 -4.88
C TRP A 24 13.65 12.51 -6.35
N SER A 25 14.49 12.94 -7.28
CA SER A 25 14.19 12.85 -8.72
C SER A 25 14.06 11.40 -9.19
N ALA A 26 14.95 10.51 -8.73
CA ALA A 26 14.89 9.09 -9.03
C ALA A 26 13.57 8.46 -8.50
N SER A 27 13.17 8.84 -7.28
CA SER A 27 11.91 8.40 -6.67
C SER A 27 10.68 8.91 -7.42
N VAL A 28 10.64 10.20 -7.79
CA VAL A 28 9.56 10.79 -8.61
C VAL A 28 9.37 10.01 -9.91
N ILE A 29 10.47 9.74 -10.62
CA ILE A 29 10.45 9.08 -11.92
C ILE A 29 10.01 7.61 -11.76
N SER A 30 10.56 6.88 -10.79
CA SER A 30 10.21 5.49 -10.50
C SER A 30 8.72 5.37 -10.12
N ASN A 31 8.26 6.20 -9.18
CA ASN A 31 6.86 6.18 -8.73
C ASN A 31 5.86 6.57 -9.84
N LEU A 32 6.29 7.37 -10.82
CA LEU A 32 5.46 7.64 -11.99
C LEU A 32 5.25 6.38 -12.83
N GLY A 33 6.31 5.58 -13.03
CA GLY A 33 6.23 4.27 -13.67
C GLY A 33 5.35 3.30 -12.89
N ASP A 34 5.55 3.19 -11.58
CA ASP A 34 4.73 2.35 -10.69
C ASP A 34 3.24 2.73 -10.79
N GLY A 35 2.92 4.02 -10.83
CA GLY A 35 1.55 4.52 -11.02
C GLY A 35 0.95 4.17 -12.39
N VAL A 36 1.75 4.16 -13.46
CA VAL A 36 1.36 3.67 -14.80
C VAL A 36 1.08 2.15 -14.74
N ALA A 37 1.95 1.40 -14.11
CA ALA A 37 1.84 -0.05 -13.96
C ALA A 37 0.62 -0.46 -13.11
N PHE A 38 0.22 0.35 -12.14
CA PHE A 38 -0.95 0.13 -11.28
C PHE A 38 -2.25 -0.09 -12.09
N ILE A 39 -2.39 0.57 -13.23
CA ILE A 39 -3.51 0.39 -14.15
C ILE A 39 -3.20 -0.68 -15.19
N ALA A 40 -1.95 -0.72 -15.69
CA ALA A 40 -1.57 -1.58 -16.80
C ALA A 40 -1.65 -3.07 -16.46
N TYR A 41 -1.18 -3.49 -15.27
CA TYR A 41 -1.19 -4.89 -14.87
C TYR A 41 -2.60 -5.47 -14.78
N PRO A 42 -3.56 -4.92 -14.01
CA PRO A 42 -4.90 -5.49 -13.91
C PRO A 42 -5.67 -5.38 -15.24
N TRP A 43 -5.47 -4.31 -16.02
CA TRP A 43 -6.14 -4.16 -17.30
C TRP A 43 -5.64 -5.19 -18.34
N LEU A 44 -4.34 -5.40 -18.43
CA LEU A 44 -3.77 -6.45 -19.28
C LEU A 44 -4.16 -7.85 -18.77
N ALA A 45 -4.16 -8.08 -17.45
CA ALA A 45 -4.60 -9.35 -16.88
C ALA A 45 -6.04 -9.69 -17.32
N SER A 46 -6.95 -8.71 -17.31
CA SER A 46 -8.34 -8.90 -17.76
C SER A 46 -8.47 -9.09 -19.26
N ALA A 47 -7.52 -8.59 -20.07
CA ALA A 47 -7.45 -8.85 -21.51
C ALA A 47 -6.93 -10.27 -21.83
N VAL A 48 -6.19 -10.87 -20.90
CA VAL A 48 -5.55 -12.18 -21.05
C VAL A 48 -6.42 -13.31 -20.50
N THR A 49 -7.22 -13.05 -19.47
CA THR A 49 -8.11 -14.03 -18.85
C THR A 49 -9.30 -13.33 -18.16
N ARG A 50 -10.46 -13.99 -18.14
CA ARG A 50 -11.62 -13.58 -17.38
C ARG A 50 -11.84 -14.42 -16.11
N ASP A 51 -10.96 -15.38 -15.86
CA ASP A 51 -11.01 -16.22 -14.67
C ASP A 51 -10.66 -15.39 -13.42
N PRO A 52 -11.57 -15.26 -12.43
CA PRO A 52 -11.36 -14.46 -11.25
C PRO A 52 -10.26 -15.01 -10.34
N ILE A 53 -10.03 -16.34 -10.34
CA ILE A 53 -8.95 -16.97 -9.56
C ILE A 53 -7.60 -16.61 -10.17
N LEU A 54 -7.47 -16.68 -11.50
CA LEU A 54 -6.24 -16.35 -12.20
C LEU A 54 -5.87 -14.86 -12.05
N ILE A 55 -6.85 -13.97 -12.12
CA ILE A 55 -6.64 -12.52 -11.89
C ILE A 55 -6.20 -12.27 -10.43
N ALA A 56 -6.90 -12.87 -9.47
CA ALA A 56 -6.54 -12.77 -8.06
C ALA A 56 -5.12 -13.33 -7.79
N ALA A 57 -4.72 -14.41 -8.46
CA ALA A 57 -3.39 -15.00 -8.30
C ALA A 57 -2.26 -14.04 -8.71
N ILE A 58 -2.44 -13.21 -9.75
CA ILE A 58 -1.47 -12.16 -10.13
C ILE A 58 -1.36 -11.13 -8.99
N ALA A 59 -2.48 -10.68 -8.45
CA ALA A 59 -2.49 -9.72 -7.34
C ALA A 59 -1.88 -10.29 -6.05
N VAL A 60 -2.13 -11.57 -5.74
CA VAL A 60 -1.48 -12.29 -4.64
C VAL A 60 0.03 -12.35 -4.86
N SER A 61 0.48 -12.71 -6.07
CA SER A 61 1.90 -12.83 -6.39
C SER A 61 2.65 -11.52 -6.19
N GLN A 62 2.04 -10.38 -6.46
CA GLN A 62 2.64 -9.06 -6.24
C GLN A 62 2.79 -8.73 -4.75
N ARG A 63 1.84 -9.16 -3.90
CA ARG A 63 1.83 -8.84 -2.45
C ARG A 63 2.51 -9.88 -1.57
N LEU A 64 2.62 -11.12 -2.05
CA LEU A 64 3.22 -12.22 -1.29
C LEU A 64 4.68 -11.96 -0.85
N PRO A 65 5.55 -11.33 -1.65
CA PRO A 65 6.91 -11.01 -1.24
C PRO A 65 6.98 -10.10 0.01
N TRP A 66 6.05 -9.18 0.16
CA TRP A 66 5.99 -8.33 1.35
C TRP A 66 5.76 -9.12 2.64
N LEU A 67 4.99 -10.20 2.57
CA LEU A 67 4.78 -11.09 3.71
C LEU A 67 6.01 -11.95 4.00
N LEU A 68 6.60 -12.55 2.96
CA LEU A 68 7.62 -13.57 3.12
C LEU A 68 9.04 -13.00 3.17
N PHE A 69 9.28 -11.88 2.48
CA PHE A 69 10.61 -11.38 2.21
C PHE A 69 10.99 -10.08 2.93
N SER A 70 10.05 -9.43 3.63
CA SER A 70 10.34 -8.17 4.36
C SER A 70 11.42 -8.33 5.43
N LEU A 71 11.42 -9.43 6.18
CA LEU A 71 12.43 -9.68 7.21
C LEU A 71 13.83 -9.95 6.59
N PRO A 72 13.99 -10.90 5.63
CA PRO A 72 15.26 -11.08 4.93
C PRO A 72 15.78 -9.81 4.26
N ALA A 73 14.89 -9.00 3.67
CA ALA A 73 15.27 -7.76 3.01
C ALA A 73 15.90 -6.75 3.98
N GLY A 74 15.37 -6.64 5.20
CA GLY A 74 15.97 -5.82 6.27
C GLY A 74 17.43 -6.22 6.54
N VAL A 75 17.70 -7.51 6.69
CA VAL A 75 19.08 -8.01 6.92
C VAL A 75 20.01 -7.70 5.74
N ILE A 76 19.51 -7.82 4.51
CA ILE A 76 20.29 -7.52 3.31
C ILE A 76 20.63 -6.03 3.25
N THR A 77 19.65 -5.16 3.52
CA THR A 77 19.82 -3.70 3.48
C THR A 77 20.76 -3.18 4.57
N ASP A 78 20.89 -3.91 5.66
CA ASP A 78 21.84 -3.57 6.75
C ASP A 78 23.28 -3.98 6.43
N ARG A 79 23.50 -4.93 5.52
CA ARG A 79 24.82 -5.49 5.21
C ARG A 79 25.40 -5.01 3.88
N VAL A 80 24.56 -4.47 3.01
CA VAL A 80 24.95 -4.03 1.65
C VAL A 80 24.73 -2.52 1.52
N ASP A 81 25.58 -1.86 0.73
CA ASP A 81 25.41 -0.45 0.40
C ASP A 81 24.02 -0.22 -0.23
N ARG A 82 23.19 0.60 0.44
CA ARG A 82 21.78 0.85 0.10
C ARG A 82 21.63 1.42 -1.32
N ARG A 83 22.55 2.28 -1.76
CA ARG A 83 22.57 2.77 -3.14
C ARG A 83 22.75 1.63 -4.15
N LYS A 84 23.67 0.69 -3.87
CA LYS A 84 23.89 -0.46 -4.75
C LYS A 84 22.64 -1.33 -4.85
N ILE A 85 21.95 -1.55 -3.73
CA ILE A 85 20.67 -2.30 -3.75
C ILE A 85 19.66 -1.57 -4.62
N MET A 86 19.44 -0.26 -4.40
CA MET A 86 18.47 0.52 -5.16
C MET A 86 18.77 0.54 -6.66
N VAL A 87 20.03 0.73 -7.04
CA VAL A 87 20.46 0.69 -8.44
C VAL A 87 20.24 -0.69 -9.04
N SER A 88 20.68 -1.76 -8.36
CA SER A 88 20.51 -3.13 -8.88
C SER A 88 19.06 -3.55 -9.00
N MET A 89 18.20 -3.14 -8.05
CA MET A 89 16.76 -3.43 -8.13
C MET A 89 16.09 -2.66 -9.28
N ASN A 90 16.45 -1.41 -9.52
CA ASN A 90 15.91 -0.67 -10.66
C ASN A 90 16.42 -1.20 -12.00
N VAL A 91 17.67 -1.64 -12.12
CA VAL A 91 18.17 -2.34 -13.30
C VAL A 91 17.41 -3.65 -13.52
N PHE A 92 17.18 -4.42 -12.45
CA PHE A 92 16.41 -5.66 -12.50
C PHE A 92 14.95 -5.39 -12.92
N ARG A 93 14.28 -4.39 -12.34
CA ARG A 93 12.92 -3.98 -12.74
C ARG A 93 12.87 -3.53 -14.19
N THR A 94 13.86 -2.76 -14.67
CA THR A 94 13.99 -2.37 -16.08
C THR A 94 14.00 -3.60 -16.99
N ALA A 95 14.88 -4.57 -16.70
CA ALA A 95 15.00 -5.79 -17.50
C ALA A 95 13.70 -6.62 -17.49
N LEU A 96 13.11 -6.77 -16.29
CA LEU A 96 11.88 -7.52 -16.10
C LEU A 96 10.70 -6.89 -16.86
N THR A 97 10.52 -5.58 -16.73
CA THR A 97 9.43 -4.86 -17.38
C THR A 97 9.64 -4.80 -18.90
N ALA A 98 10.90 -4.70 -19.36
CA ALA A 98 11.22 -4.81 -20.79
C ALA A 98 10.87 -6.19 -21.35
N VAL A 99 11.12 -7.28 -20.61
CA VAL A 99 10.72 -8.64 -21.00
C VAL A 99 9.20 -8.74 -21.11
N VAL A 100 8.45 -8.19 -20.14
CA VAL A 100 6.98 -8.13 -20.22
C VAL A 100 6.54 -7.38 -21.47
N ALA A 101 7.12 -6.19 -21.74
CA ALA A 101 6.80 -5.40 -22.92
C ALA A 101 7.03 -6.19 -24.23
N LEU A 102 8.17 -6.87 -24.35
CA LEU A 102 8.52 -7.66 -25.52
C LEU A 102 7.57 -8.84 -25.74
N ILE A 103 7.18 -9.54 -24.67
CA ILE A 103 6.23 -10.66 -24.77
C ILE A 103 4.84 -10.16 -25.15
N VAL A 104 4.39 -9.03 -24.58
CA VAL A 104 3.11 -8.41 -24.95
C VAL A 104 3.12 -7.94 -26.40
N LEU A 105 4.22 -7.35 -26.89
CA LEU A 105 4.39 -6.97 -28.30
C LEU A 105 4.33 -8.22 -29.21
N TRP A 106 5.02 -9.29 -28.85
CA TRP A 106 5.01 -10.53 -29.62
C TRP A 106 3.62 -11.16 -29.67
N GLN A 107 2.83 -11.04 -28.61
CA GLN A 107 1.50 -11.64 -28.47
C GLN A 107 0.36 -10.68 -28.86
N THR A 108 0.65 -9.51 -29.42
CA THR A 108 -0.36 -8.48 -29.71
C THR A 108 -1.52 -8.98 -30.57
N SER A 109 -1.25 -9.87 -31.56
CA SER A 109 -2.26 -10.44 -32.43
C SER A 109 -3.23 -11.41 -31.72
N SER A 110 -2.88 -11.91 -30.55
CA SER A 110 -3.70 -12.82 -29.73
C SER A 110 -4.47 -12.11 -28.61
N LEU A 111 -4.28 -10.81 -28.47
CA LEU A 111 -4.95 -9.98 -27.48
C LEU A 111 -6.11 -9.20 -28.13
N PRO A 112 -7.20 -8.94 -27.40
CA PRO A 112 -8.24 -8.03 -27.89
C PRO A 112 -7.67 -6.62 -28.07
N ALA A 113 -8.34 -5.78 -28.87
CA ALA A 113 -7.99 -4.37 -28.91
C ALA A 113 -8.19 -3.70 -27.55
N PRO A 114 -7.33 -2.74 -27.13
CA PRO A 114 -7.41 -2.14 -25.80
C PRO A 114 -8.76 -1.54 -25.41
N ASP A 115 -9.48 -1.00 -26.38
CA ASP A 115 -10.82 -0.42 -26.24
C ASP A 115 -11.93 -1.49 -26.17
N ALA A 116 -11.69 -2.67 -26.72
CA ALA A 116 -12.64 -3.79 -26.71
C ALA A 116 -12.61 -4.62 -25.43
N VAL A 117 -11.61 -4.45 -24.54
CA VAL A 117 -11.45 -5.29 -23.35
C VAL A 117 -12.65 -5.24 -22.41
N ALA A 118 -13.21 -4.04 -22.16
CA ALA A 118 -14.34 -3.90 -21.23
C ALA A 118 -15.61 -4.62 -21.72
N GLY A 119 -15.82 -4.69 -23.04
CA GLY A 119 -16.93 -5.39 -23.67
C GLY A 119 -16.61 -6.82 -24.11
N ALA A 120 -15.38 -7.31 -23.88
CA ALA A 120 -15.01 -8.66 -24.26
C ALA A 120 -15.77 -9.68 -23.39
N GLY A 121 -16.50 -10.59 -24.03
CA GLY A 121 -17.14 -11.72 -23.38
C GLY A 121 -16.14 -12.77 -22.88
N GLU A 122 -16.36 -14.03 -23.20
CA GLU A 122 -15.40 -15.08 -22.86
C GLU A 122 -14.07 -14.87 -23.60
N VAL A 123 -12.98 -14.85 -22.84
CA VAL A 123 -11.62 -14.73 -23.34
C VAL A 123 -10.87 -16.04 -23.07
N THR A 124 -10.38 -16.69 -24.10
CA THR A 124 -9.51 -17.84 -23.92
C THR A 124 -8.19 -17.39 -23.32
N THR A 125 -7.80 -18.00 -22.19
CA THR A 125 -6.60 -17.60 -21.45
C THR A 125 -5.35 -17.75 -22.30
N ASN A 126 -4.63 -16.64 -22.53
CA ASN A 126 -3.29 -16.68 -23.13
C ASN A 126 -2.26 -17.00 -22.05
N TRP A 127 -1.89 -18.29 -21.94
CA TRP A 127 -1.00 -18.80 -20.90
C TRP A 127 0.42 -18.22 -20.94
N ILE A 128 0.88 -17.76 -22.11
CA ILE A 128 2.23 -17.17 -22.24
C ILE A 128 2.23 -15.78 -21.55
N VAL A 129 1.29 -14.93 -21.90
CA VAL A 129 1.19 -13.59 -21.29
C VAL A 129 0.80 -13.72 -19.82
N TYR A 130 -0.13 -14.61 -19.48
CA TYR A 130 -0.54 -14.86 -18.11
C TYR A 130 0.63 -15.30 -17.22
N GLY A 131 1.39 -16.32 -17.64
CA GLY A 131 2.56 -16.79 -16.91
C GLY A 131 3.63 -15.70 -16.76
N THR A 132 3.82 -14.89 -17.81
CA THR A 132 4.71 -13.73 -17.74
C THR A 132 4.27 -12.73 -16.70
N LEU A 133 2.98 -12.36 -16.67
CA LEU A 133 2.43 -11.44 -15.67
C LEU A 133 2.55 -12.02 -14.25
N LEU A 134 2.23 -13.29 -14.05
CA LEU A 134 2.30 -13.94 -12.74
C LEU A 134 3.72 -13.94 -12.18
N VAL A 135 4.69 -14.40 -13.00
CA VAL A 135 6.10 -14.46 -12.59
C VAL A 135 6.69 -13.06 -12.42
N SER A 136 6.38 -12.14 -13.35
CA SER A 136 6.86 -10.77 -13.22
C SER A 136 6.30 -10.06 -12.00
N ALA A 137 5.03 -10.26 -11.66
CA ALA A 137 4.42 -9.70 -10.45
C ALA A 137 5.13 -10.16 -9.18
N LEU A 138 5.47 -11.46 -9.08
CA LEU A 138 6.22 -12.02 -7.95
C LEU A 138 7.63 -11.43 -7.85
N LEU A 139 8.37 -11.43 -8.95
CA LEU A 139 9.75 -10.93 -9.00
C LEU A 139 9.81 -9.40 -8.79
N PHE A 140 8.83 -8.68 -9.30
CA PHE A 140 8.68 -7.25 -9.09
C PHE A 140 8.46 -6.93 -7.61
N GLY A 141 7.53 -7.63 -6.96
CA GLY A 141 7.30 -7.49 -5.52
C GLY A 141 8.55 -7.79 -4.67
N MET A 142 9.38 -8.77 -5.05
CA MET A 142 10.66 -9.02 -4.36
C MET A 142 11.64 -7.86 -4.51
N ALA A 143 11.75 -7.30 -5.72
CA ALA A 143 12.61 -6.15 -6.00
C ALA A 143 12.11 -4.89 -5.27
N GLU A 144 10.79 -4.69 -5.21
CA GLU A 144 10.13 -3.58 -4.51
C GLU A 144 10.46 -3.61 -3.02
N VAL A 145 10.34 -4.76 -2.35
CA VAL A 145 10.66 -4.90 -0.92
C VAL A 145 12.11 -4.49 -0.62
N LEU A 146 13.07 -4.92 -1.44
CA LEU A 146 14.49 -4.55 -1.26
C LEU A 146 14.73 -3.06 -1.54
N TYR A 147 14.13 -2.54 -2.59
CA TYR A 147 14.25 -1.13 -2.96
C TYR A 147 13.69 -0.23 -1.87
N ASP A 148 12.46 -0.47 -1.39
CA ASP A 148 11.78 0.36 -0.42
C ASP A 148 12.44 0.34 0.95
N ASN A 149 12.90 -0.83 1.43
CA ASN A 149 13.68 -0.90 2.66
C ASN A 149 14.96 -0.07 2.55
N SER A 150 15.65 -0.12 1.40
CA SER A 150 16.86 0.68 1.17
C SER A 150 16.55 2.17 1.07
N ALA A 151 15.48 2.57 0.39
CA ALA A 151 15.07 3.96 0.21
C ALA A 151 14.67 4.63 1.53
N GLN A 152 13.97 3.91 2.42
CA GLN A 152 13.60 4.42 3.74
C GLN A 152 14.80 4.59 4.67
N THR A 153 15.80 3.72 4.55
CA THR A 153 16.94 3.71 5.47
C THR A 153 18.14 4.54 4.99
N ILE A 154 18.22 4.90 3.70
CA ILE A 154 19.33 5.71 3.15
C ILE A 154 19.24 7.18 3.55
N LEU A 155 18.07 7.71 3.82
CA LEU A 155 17.80 9.13 4.02
C LEU A 155 18.57 9.74 5.21
N PRO A 156 18.63 9.12 6.41
CA PRO A 156 19.41 9.63 7.54
C PRO A 156 20.93 9.67 7.29
N ALA A 157 21.43 8.91 6.31
CA ALA A 157 22.86 8.91 5.95
C ALA A 157 23.25 10.06 5.01
N MET A 158 22.28 10.84 4.50
CA MET A 158 22.57 11.91 3.52
C MET A 158 21.96 13.27 3.87
N VAL A 159 21.04 13.33 4.82
CA VAL A 159 20.33 14.54 5.22
C VAL A 159 20.57 14.78 6.70
N ASP A 160 20.87 16.05 7.04
CA ASP A 160 20.99 16.48 8.42
C ASP A 160 19.71 16.17 9.22
N PRO A 161 19.81 15.76 10.51
CA PRO A 161 18.66 15.48 11.35
C PRO A 161 17.56 16.56 11.32
N ASP A 162 17.92 17.82 11.32
CA ASP A 162 16.99 18.96 11.26
C ASP A 162 16.26 19.09 9.90
N GLY A 163 16.77 18.42 8.86
CA GLY A 163 16.20 18.37 7.52
C GLY A 163 15.34 17.15 7.24
N LEU A 164 15.40 16.11 8.07
CA LEU A 164 14.77 14.80 7.80
C LEU A 164 13.26 14.86 7.65
N GLU A 165 12.56 15.61 8.50
CA GLU A 165 11.10 15.75 8.42
C GLU A 165 10.69 16.35 7.07
N ARG A 166 11.37 17.42 6.64
CA ARG A 166 11.11 18.05 5.34
C ARG A 166 11.47 17.13 4.17
N ALA A 167 12.56 16.40 4.28
CA ALA A 167 12.99 15.46 3.25
C ALA A 167 12.00 14.33 3.07
N ASN A 168 11.55 13.70 4.17
CA ASN A 168 10.51 12.67 4.14
C ASN A 168 9.18 13.22 3.61
N GLY A 169 8.76 14.40 4.05
CA GLY A 169 7.54 15.04 3.58
C GLY A 169 7.53 15.29 2.07
N ASN A 170 8.66 15.76 1.52
CA ASN A 170 8.80 15.98 0.08
C ASN A 170 8.78 14.66 -0.71
N LEU A 171 9.46 13.61 -0.24
CA LEU A 171 9.44 12.28 -0.88
C LEU A 171 8.03 11.71 -0.88
N TRP A 172 7.37 11.70 0.26
CA TRP A 172 6.02 11.17 0.39
C TRP A 172 5.00 11.94 -0.45
N SER A 173 5.11 13.28 -0.49
CA SER A 173 4.25 14.11 -1.32
C SER A 173 4.47 13.84 -2.81
N ALA A 174 5.72 13.69 -3.24
CA ALA A 174 6.07 13.38 -4.61
C ALA A 174 5.54 12.01 -5.02
N GLU A 175 5.72 10.98 -4.18
CA GLU A 175 5.19 9.64 -4.38
C GLU A 175 3.66 9.67 -4.51
N MET A 176 2.95 10.34 -3.60
CA MET A 176 1.50 10.47 -3.66
C MET A 176 1.04 11.08 -4.99
N VAL A 177 1.69 12.17 -5.42
CA VAL A 177 1.33 12.87 -6.66
C VAL A 177 1.60 11.98 -7.88
N THR A 178 2.79 11.38 -7.96
CA THR A 178 3.19 10.64 -9.16
C THR A 178 2.52 9.27 -9.25
N ASN A 179 2.48 8.52 -8.15
CA ASN A 179 1.95 7.17 -8.14
C ASN A 179 0.41 7.15 -8.16
N SER A 180 -0.25 8.07 -7.44
CA SER A 180 -1.71 7.99 -7.26
C SER A 180 -2.53 8.96 -8.13
N PHE A 181 -1.96 10.10 -8.55
CA PHE A 181 -2.71 11.10 -9.32
C PHE A 181 -2.26 11.23 -10.78
N VAL A 182 -0.95 11.18 -11.07
CA VAL A 182 -0.43 11.38 -12.44
C VAL A 182 -0.24 10.06 -13.17
N GLY A 183 0.33 9.06 -12.50
CA GLY A 183 0.64 7.76 -13.10
C GLY A 183 -0.58 7.02 -13.66
N PRO A 184 -1.66 6.81 -12.88
CA PRO A 184 -2.81 6.06 -13.34
C PRO A 184 -3.50 6.65 -14.59
N PRO A 185 -3.81 7.97 -14.69
CA PRO A 185 -4.31 8.55 -15.93
C PRO A 185 -3.34 8.39 -17.10
N LEU A 186 -2.04 8.61 -16.89
CA LEU A 186 -1.04 8.39 -17.92
C LEU A 186 -1.02 6.93 -18.37
N GLY A 187 -1.08 5.97 -17.43
CA GLY A 187 -1.15 4.55 -17.72
C GLY A 187 -2.35 4.20 -18.61
N SER A 188 -3.52 4.75 -18.31
CA SER A 188 -4.72 4.52 -19.11
C SER A 188 -4.61 5.06 -20.52
N LEU A 189 -3.98 6.25 -20.71
CA LEU A 189 -3.72 6.81 -22.02
C LEU A 189 -2.73 5.96 -22.83
N LEU A 190 -1.68 5.47 -22.19
CA LEU A 190 -0.72 4.58 -22.83
C LEU A 190 -1.35 3.24 -23.23
N ILE A 191 -2.20 2.64 -22.37
CA ILE A 191 -2.97 1.44 -22.70
C ILE A 191 -3.87 1.67 -23.90
N ALA A 192 -4.56 2.79 -23.96
CA ALA A 192 -5.47 3.09 -25.07
C ALA A 192 -4.77 3.08 -26.45
N VAL A 193 -3.46 3.33 -26.47
CA VAL A 193 -2.66 3.23 -27.70
C VAL A 193 -2.24 1.78 -27.96
N MET A 194 -1.67 1.10 -26.94
CA MET A 194 -1.16 -0.26 -27.08
C MET A 194 -0.84 -0.85 -25.68
N PHE A 195 -1.17 -2.13 -25.45
CA PHE A 195 -0.89 -2.80 -24.17
C PHE A 195 0.58 -2.83 -23.74
N ALA A 196 1.51 -2.84 -24.67
CA ALA A 196 2.93 -2.87 -24.36
C ALA A 196 3.49 -1.50 -23.94
N LEU A 197 2.84 -0.41 -24.33
CA LEU A 197 3.37 0.93 -24.16
C LEU A 197 3.55 1.35 -22.68
N PRO A 198 2.64 1.03 -21.76
CA PRO A 198 2.86 1.26 -20.33
C PRO A 198 4.12 0.59 -19.81
N PHE A 199 4.39 -0.64 -20.21
CA PHE A 199 5.56 -1.41 -19.77
C PHE A 199 6.86 -0.87 -20.39
N ILE A 200 6.84 -0.40 -21.65
CA ILE A 200 7.98 0.30 -22.26
C ILE A 200 8.29 1.58 -21.49
N PHE A 201 7.27 2.38 -21.19
CA PHE A 201 7.40 3.59 -20.41
C PHE A 201 7.98 3.32 -19.03
N ASP A 202 7.43 2.35 -18.31
CA ASP A 202 7.83 1.96 -16.97
C ASP A 202 9.28 1.43 -16.95
N ALA A 203 9.68 0.60 -17.93
CA ALA A 203 11.08 0.20 -18.08
C ALA A 203 12.01 1.41 -18.25
N GLY A 204 11.59 2.43 -19.01
CA GLY A 204 12.31 3.69 -19.18
C GLY A 204 12.45 4.47 -17.88
N THR A 205 11.39 4.52 -17.06
CA THR A 205 11.42 5.21 -15.76
C THR A 205 12.37 4.54 -14.78
N PHE A 206 12.38 3.20 -14.69
CA PHE A 206 13.33 2.48 -13.85
C PHE A 206 14.77 2.62 -14.34
N ALA A 207 15.01 2.58 -15.66
CA ALA A 207 16.34 2.80 -16.22
C ALA A 207 16.87 4.21 -15.87
N LEU A 208 16.05 5.24 -16.05
CA LEU A 208 16.44 6.62 -15.72
C LEU A 208 16.65 6.79 -14.22
N SER A 209 15.80 6.22 -13.38
CA SER A 209 15.96 6.21 -11.93
C SER A 209 17.26 5.50 -11.52
N ALA A 210 17.58 4.34 -12.12
CA ALA A 210 18.85 3.66 -11.87
C ALA A 210 20.06 4.52 -12.20
N VAL A 211 20.05 5.23 -13.33
CA VAL A 211 21.12 6.15 -13.74
C VAL A 211 21.26 7.28 -12.73
N LEU A 212 20.18 7.92 -12.30
CA LEU A 212 20.22 8.98 -11.30
C LEU A 212 20.81 8.50 -9.98
N LEU A 213 20.36 7.36 -9.48
CA LEU A 213 20.91 6.76 -8.24
C LEU A 213 22.38 6.38 -8.38
N PHE A 214 22.79 5.88 -9.54
CA PHE A 214 24.18 5.54 -9.82
C PHE A 214 25.09 6.78 -9.76
N THR A 215 24.62 7.96 -10.12
CA THR A 215 25.38 9.21 -10.04
C THR A 215 25.54 9.77 -8.61
N MET A 216 24.86 9.20 -7.60
CA MET A 216 25.05 9.60 -6.21
C MET A 216 26.47 9.26 -5.75
N THR A 217 27.06 10.14 -4.95
CA THR A 217 28.44 10.01 -4.45
C THR A 217 28.44 9.68 -2.96
N GLY A 218 29.36 8.85 -2.51
CA GLY A 218 29.49 8.43 -1.13
C GLY A 218 29.21 6.95 -0.92
N LYS A 219 29.41 6.48 0.31
CA LYS A 219 29.04 5.13 0.78
C LYS A 219 27.83 5.27 1.70
N PHE A 220 26.82 4.45 1.46
CA PHE A 220 25.57 4.45 2.22
C PHE A 220 25.34 3.11 2.92
N MET A 221 26.41 2.64 3.55
CA MET A 221 26.40 1.43 4.37
C MET A 221 26.39 1.86 5.84
N VAL A 222 25.71 1.09 6.70
CA VAL A 222 25.77 1.31 8.14
C VAL A 222 27.17 0.91 8.60
N GLU A 223 27.92 1.85 9.20
CA GLU A 223 29.13 1.52 9.92
C GLU A 223 28.71 0.86 11.24
N ARG A 224 28.86 -0.47 11.31
CA ARG A 224 28.68 -1.25 12.53
C ARG A 224 30.06 -1.67 13.02
N ASP A 225 30.28 -1.59 14.32
CA ASP A 225 31.45 -2.21 14.95
C ASP A 225 31.39 -3.73 14.74
N GLN A 226 32.53 -4.36 14.49
CA GLN A 226 32.62 -5.82 14.29
C GLN A 226 32.02 -6.62 15.48
N ALA A 227 32.04 -6.05 16.68
CA ALA A 227 31.45 -6.63 17.88
C ALA A 227 29.90 -6.74 17.77
N GLU A 228 29.22 -5.76 17.14
CA GLU A 228 27.78 -5.81 16.91
C GLU A 228 27.37 -6.79 15.81
N LEU A 229 28.28 -7.10 14.86
CA LEU A 229 28.05 -8.08 13.81
C LEU A 229 28.13 -9.53 14.29
N ASP A 230 28.87 -9.77 15.39
CA ASP A 230 29.06 -11.09 16.02
C ASP A 230 27.99 -11.39 17.08
N GLU A 231 27.22 -10.41 17.51
CA GLU A 231 26.12 -10.62 18.45
C GLU A 231 24.98 -11.37 17.73
N LYS A 232 24.73 -12.60 18.17
CA LYS A 232 23.61 -13.39 17.67
C LYS A 232 22.31 -12.75 18.13
N VAL A 233 21.71 -11.94 17.25
CA VAL A 233 20.38 -11.39 17.50
C VAL A 233 19.40 -12.55 17.69
N ASP A 234 18.82 -12.69 18.86
CA ASP A 234 17.78 -13.68 19.14
C ASP A 234 16.43 -13.21 18.55
N TRP A 235 16.34 -13.28 17.23
CA TRP A 235 15.14 -12.90 16.48
C TRP A 235 13.85 -13.54 16.99
N TRP A 236 13.94 -14.81 17.39
CA TRP A 236 12.81 -15.53 17.93
C TRP A 236 12.43 -15.05 19.32
N GLY A 237 13.40 -14.68 20.15
CA GLY A 237 13.19 -14.05 21.44
C GLY A 237 12.49 -12.70 21.29
N GLU A 238 12.99 -11.84 20.44
CA GLU A 238 12.41 -10.52 20.17
C GLU A 238 11.00 -10.59 19.60
N ILE A 239 10.75 -11.48 18.62
CA ILE A 239 9.41 -11.70 18.08
C ILE A 239 8.46 -12.22 19.17
N LYS A 240 8.90 -13.21 19.98
CA LYS A 240 8.09 -13.74 21.07
C LYS A 240 7.75 -12.68 22.11
N GLU A 241 8.69 -11.81 22.44
CA GLU A 241 8.48 -10.71 23.37
C GLU A 241 7.45 -9.71 22.82
N GLY A 242 7.60 -9.26 21.56
CA GLY A 242 6.64 -8.39 20.91
C GLY A 242 5.23 -9.02 20.82
N VAL A 243 5.14 -10.32 20.47
CA VAL A 243 3.88 -11.07 20.45
C VAL A 243 3.28 -11.16 21.85
N ARG A 244 4.08 -11.53 22.86
CA ARG A 244 3.59 -11.64 24.24
C ARG A 244 3.07 -10.31 24.75
N TRP A 245 3.78 -9.23 24.51
CA TRP A 245 3.37 -7.90 24.92
C TRP A 245 2.07 -7.46 24.23
N LEU A 246 1.97 -7.61 22.90
CA LEU A 246 0.76 -7.33 22.14
C LEU A 246 -0.44 -8.15 22.62
N TRP A 247 -0.23 -9.45 22.90
CA TRP A 247 -1.30 -10.37 23.31
C TRP A 247 -1.81 -10.11 24.71
N ASN A 248 -0.94 -9.65 25.61
CA ASN A 248 -1.29 -9.29 26.97
C ASN A 248 -2.08 -7.96 27.05
N ASN A 249 -1.89 -7.06 26.10
CA ASN A 249 -2.70 -5.85 26.01
C ASN A 249 -3.99 -6.12 25.24
N GLN A 250 -5.11 -6.23 25.99
CA GLN A 250 -6.40 -6.62 25.42
C GLN A 250 -6.86 -5.68 24.28
N LEU A 251 -6.67 -4.35 24.45
CA LEU A 251 -7.14 -3.36 23.47
C LEU A 251 -6.30 -3.41 22.19
N LEU A 252 -4.97 -3.49 22.31
CA LEU A 252 -4.07 -3.62 21.17
C LEU A 252 -4.28 -4.93 20.41
N ARG A 253 -4.50 -6.02 21.10
CA ARG A 253 -4.84 -7.30 20.49
C ARG A 253 -6.10 -7.20 19.64
N VAL A 254 -7.16 -6.58 20.18
CA VAL A 254 -8.40 -6.34 19.40
C VAL A 254 -8.12 -5.48 18.19
N MET A 255 -7.39 -4.37 18.35
CA MET A 255 -7.04 -3.48 17.25
C MET A 255 -6.19 -4.16 16.16
N ALA A 256 -5.24 -5.02 16.55
CA ALA A 256 -4.40 -5.78 15.60
C ALA A 256 -5.22 -6.79 14.78
N ILE A 257 -6.08 -7.56 15.44
CA ILE A 257 -6.97 -8.53 14.77
C ILE A 257 -7.93 -7.80 13.83
N VAL A 258 -8.54 -6.73 14.32
CA VAL A 258 -9.47 -5.92 13.51
C VAL A 258 -8.76 -5.34 12.29
N LEU A 259 -7.56 -4.75 12.44
CA LEU A 259 -6.81 -4.21 11.30
C LEU A 259 -6.45 -5.29 10.27
N GLY A 260 -6.01 -6.46 10.71
CA GLY A 260 -5.73 -7.57 9.81
C GLY A 260 -6.95 -7.97 8.99
N LEU A 261 -8.11 -8.11 9.66
CA LEU A 261 -9.37 -8.46 8.99
C LEU A 261 -9.89 -7.32 8.10
N LEU A 262 -9.75 -6.05 8.51
CA LEU A 262 -10.07 -4.89 7.66
C LEU A 262 -9.24 -4.91 6.37
N ASN A 263 -7.94 -5.18 6.47
CA ASN A 263 -7.07 -5.30 5.30
C ASN A 263 -7.45 -6.50 4.41
N ALA A 264 -7.80 -7.64 5.01
CA ALA A 264 -8.28 -8.79 4.24
C ALA A 264 -9.57 -8.47 3.48
N LEU A 265 -10.57 -7.87 4.15
CA LEU A 265 -11.83 -7.46 3.52
C LEU A 265 -11.63 -6.43 2.42
N THR A 266 -10.72 -5.48 2.62
CA THR A 266 -10.34 -4.50 1.60
C THR A 266 -9.68 -5.16 0.39
N MET A 267 -8.69 -6.01 0.61
CA MET A 267 -7.99 -6.69 -0.49
C MET A 267 -8.88 -7.69 -1.22
N MET A 268 -9.85 -8.28 -0.54
CA MET A 268 -10.83 -9.18 -1.13
C MET A 268 -11.63 -8.49 -2.26
N VAL A 269 -12.05 -7.25 -2.07
CA VAL A 269 -12.76 -6.50 -3.12
C VAL A 269 -11.81 -6.04 -4.24
N PHE A 270 -10.54 -5.76 -3.93
CA PHE A 270 -9.57 -5.36 -4.94
C PHE A 270 -9.09 -6.51 -5.83
N ALA A 271 -9.19 -7.77 -5.38
CA ALA A 271 -8.73 -8.95 -6.12
C ALA A 271 -9.31 -9.05 -7.54
N THR A 272 -10.59 -8.74 -7.69
CA THR A 272 -11.33 -8.83 -8.95
C THR A 272 -11.94 -7.48 -9.37
N PHE A 273 -11.45 -6.39 -8.79
CA PHE A 273 -12.00 -5.06 -9.01
C PHE A 273 -11.97 -4.63 -10.49
N VAL A 274 -10.96 -5.06 -11.25
CA VAL A 274 -10.89 -4.75 -12.68
C VAL A 274 -12.05 -5.39 -13.45
N LEU A 275 -12.45 -6.61 -13.11
CA LEU A 275 -13.62 -7.28 -13.71
C LEU A 275 -14.93 -6.57 -13.32
N PHE A 276 -15.08 -6.25 -12.03
CA PHE A 276 -16.24 -5.49 -11.55
C PHE A 276 -16.35 -4.14 -12.25
N ALA A 277 -15.24 -3.42 -12.43
CA ALA A 277 -15.23 -2.14 -13.12
C ALA A 277 -15.62 -2.27 -14.60
N GLN A 278 -15.15 -3.31 -15.29
CA GLN A 278 -15.43 -3.55 -16.70
C GLN A 278 -16.84 -4.10 -16.95
N GLU A 279 -17.26 -5.09 -16.16
CA GLU A 279 -18.46 -5.88 -16.44
C GLU A 279 -19.71 -5.38 -15.69
N VAL A 280 -19.54 -4.66 -14.56
CA VAL A 280 -20.66 -4.15 -13.75
C VAL A 280 -20.79 -2.64 -13.84
N LEU A 281 -19.66 -1.91 -13.80
CA LEU A 281 -19.67 -0.46 -13.95
C LEU A 281 -19.51 -0.02 -15.42
N GLU A 282 -19.17 -0.93 -16.34
CA GLU A 282 -19.00 -0.74 -17.78
C GLU A 282 -18.04 0.44 -18.13
N VAL A 283 -16.92 0.52 -17.39
CA VAL A 283 -15.99 1.64 -17.49
C VAL A 283 -14.81 1.35 -18.41
N THR A 284 -14.31 2.40 -19.06
CA THR A 284 -13.06 2.39 -19.82
C THR A 284 -11.84 2.38 -18.90
N ALA A 285 -10.65 2.10 -19.45
CA ALA A 285 -9.38 2.18 -18.70
C ALA A 285 -9.17 3.56 -18.06
N PHE A 286 -9.59 4.64 -18.73
CA PHE A 286 -9.47 6.00 -18.20
C PHE A 286 -10.36 6.23 -16.97
N VAL A 287 -11.62 5.79 -17.01
CA VAL A 287 -12.53 5.90 -15.85
C VAL A 287 -12.07 4.97 -14.72
N PHE A 288 -11.52 3.80 -15.05
CA PHE A 288 -10.90 2.91 -14.06
C PHE A 288 -9.72 3.60 -13.33
N ALA A 289 -8.88 4.35 -14.05
CA ALA A 289 -7.83 5.16 -13.44
C ALA A 289 -8.39 6.27 -12.54
N ILE A 290 -9.49 6.93 -12.93
CA ILE A 290 -10.19 7.91 -12.10
C ILE A 290 -10.72 7.26 -10.81
N LEU A 291 -11.29 6.06 -10.90
CA LEU A 291 -11.74 5.29 -9.72
C LEU A 291 -10.56 5.01 -8.76
N GLY A 292 -9.38 4.66 -9.28
CA GLY A 292 -8.16 4.53 -8.48
C GLY A 292 -7.76 5.84 -7.78
N ALA A 293 -7.84 6.97 -8.48
CA ALA A 293 -7.52 8.30 -7.93
C ALA A 293 -8.49 8.73 -6.80
N SER A 294 -9.73 8.21 -6.79
CA SER A 294 -10.69 8.49 -5.71
C SER A 294 -10.20 8.01 -4.34
N ALA A 295 -9.48 6.89 -4.31
CA ALA A 295 -8.88 6.37 -3.08
C ALA A 295 -7.80 7.32 -2.54
N ALA A 296 -6.96 7.88 -3.42
CA ALA A 296 -5.97 8.88 -3.03
C ALA A 296 -6.63 10.16 -2.50
N LEU A 297 -7.70 10.63 -3.15
CA LEU A 297 -8.48 11.78 -2.69
C LEU A 297 -9.04 11.54 -1.28
N GLY A 298 -9.66 10.38 -1.05
CA GLY A 298 -10.17 10.00 0.27
C GLY A 298 -9.07 9.94 1.33
N GLY A 299 -7.90 9.39 0.99
CA GLY A 299 -6.72 9.33 1.86
C GLY A 299 -6.20 10.71 2.25
N VAL A 300 -6.05 11.63 1.30
CA VAL A 300 -5.62 13.02 1.55
C VAL A 300 -6.60 13.75 2.45
N LEU A 301 -7.91 13.70 2.12
CA LEU A 301 -8.95 14.33 2.94
C LEU A 301 -9.01 13.71 4.34
N GLY A 302 -8.84 12.39 4.43
CA GLY A 302 -8.74 11.67 5.70
C GLY A 302 -7.56 12.16 6.53
N GLY A 303 -6.37 12.24 5.96
CA GLY A 303 -5.18 12.75 6.65
C GLY A 303 -5.35 14.16 7.22
N LEU A 304 -5.96 15.05 6.43
CA LEU A 304 -6.18 16.45 6.83
C LEU A 304 -7.27 16.62 7.90
N LEU A 305 -8.34 15.84 7.82
CA LEU A 305 -9.53 16.03 8.64
C LEU A 305 -9.59 15.11 9.87
N SER A 306 -8.99 13.92 9.81
CA SER A 306 -9.06 12.93 10.90
C SER A 306 -8.61 13.46 12.26
N PRO A 307 -7.52 14.25 12.39
CA PRO A 307 -7.14 14.79 13.70
C PRO A 307 -8.18 15.72 14.29
N ARG A 308 -8.85 16.52 13.43
CA ARG A 308 -9.92 17.43 13.87
C ARG A 308 -11.18 16.67 14.28
N ILE A 309 -11.53 15.64 13.50
CA ILE A 309 -12.69 14.77 13.77
C ILE A 309 -12.47 14.03 15.09
N SER A 310 -11.35 13.33 15.24
CA SER A 310 -11.03 12.55 16.43
C SER A 310 -11.00 13.43 17.70
N LYS A 311 -10.49 14.67 17.58
CA LYS A 311 -10.51 15.63 18.68
C LYS A 311 -11.91 16.09 19.05
N ARG A 312 -12.85 16.19 18.09
CA ARG A 312 -14.22 16.65 18.32
C ARG A 312 -15.15 15.58 18.88
N ILE A 313 -15.11 14.38 18.30
CA ILE A 313 -16.06 13.30 18.64
C ILE A 313 -15.45 12.24 19.56
N GLY A 314 -14.14 12.28 19.80
CA GLY A 314 -13.41 11.28 20.59
C GLY A 314 -12.92 10.09 19.78
N SER A 315 -12.01 9.31 20.37
CA SER A 315 -11.35 8.16 19.71
C SER A 315 -12.34 7.03 19.39
N GLY A 316 -13.21 6.64 20.34
CA GLY A 316 -14.19 5.57 20.17
C GLY A 316 -15.21 5.85 19.05
N PRO A 317 -15.96 6.95 19.08
CA PRO A 317 -16.85 7.32 17.98
C PRO A 317 -16.16 7.45 16.63
N SER A 318 -14.90 7.90 16.58
CA SER A 318 -14.12 7.95 15.32
C SER A 318 -13.93 6.56 14.72
N LEU A 319 -13.61 5.56 15.54
CA LEU A 319 -13.50 4.17 15.09
C LEU A 319 -14.87 3.59 14.70
N THR A 320 -15.93 3.96 15.40
CA THR A 320 -17.32 3.59 15.02
C THR A 320 -17.68 4.15 13.64
N VAL A 321 -17.36 5.42 13.37
CA VAL A 321 -17.59 6.06 12.06
C VAL A 321 -16.86 5.27 10.95
N THR A 322 -15.66 4.79 11.20
CA THR A 322 -14.92 3.97 10.22
C THR A 322 -15.69 2.70 9.82
N PHE A 323 -16.23 1.97 10.79
CA PHE A 323 -17.04 0.78 10.49
C PHE A 323 -18.33 1.14 9.74
N VAL A 324 -19.07 2.12 10.23
CA VAL A 324 -20.36 2.52 9.63
C VAL A 324 -20.19 3.00 8.19
N VAL A 325 -19.21 3.88 7.95
CA VAL A 325 -18.89 4.35 6.59
C VAL A 325 -18.44 3.19 5.72
N GLY A 326 -17.57 2.31 6.23
CA GLY A 326 -17.11 1.13 5.51
C GLY A 326 -18.24 0.19 5.10
N ILE A 327 -19.20 -0.10 6.00
CA ILE A 327 -20.38 -0.92 5.73
C ILE A 327 -21.24 -0.27 4.63
N ILE A 328 -21.59 1.01 4.83
CA ILE A 328 -22.48 1.73 3.90
C ILE A 328 -21.83 1.83 2.51
N THR A 329 -20.57 2.18 2.42
CA THR A 329 -19.89 2.33 1.13
C THR A 329 -19.71 0.99 0.43
N SER A 330 -19.38 -0.09 1.16
CA SER A 330 -19.30 -1.44 0.58
C SER A 330 -20.65 -1.90 0.03
N LEU A 331 -21.76 -1.65 0.74
CA LEU A 331 -23.12 -1.95 0.24
C LEU A 331 -23.44 -1.10 -0.99
N ILE A 332 -23.19 0.21 -0.94
CA ILE A 332 -23.50 1.12 -2.07
C ILE A 332 -22.70 0.70 -3.30
N ILE A 333 -21.38 0.45 -3.18
CA ILE A 333 -20.55 0.03 -4.31
C ILE A 333 -20.99 -1.34 -4.82
N GLY A 334 -21.25 -2.30 -3.94
CA GLY A 334 -21.69 -3.63 -4.32
C GLY A 334 -23.04 -3.68 -5.03
N LEU A 335 -23.93 -2.73 -4.80
CA LEU A 335 -25.26 -2.66 -5.38
C LEU A 335 -25.39 -1.70 -6.57
N THR A 336 -24.43 -0.76 -6.74
CA THR A 336 -24.48 0.20 -7.86
C THR A 336 -23.92 -0.38 -9.15
N SER A 337 -24.39 0.16 -10.28
CA SER A 337 -23.74 0.04 -11.59
C SER A 337 -23.29 1.42 -12.10
N ASN A 338 -23.36 2.46 -11.26
CA ASN A 338 -22.93 3.81 -11.60
C ASN A 338 -21.53 4.09 -11.06
N TRP A 339 -20.58 4.33 -11.96
CA TRP A 339 -19.19 4.58 -11.60
C TRP A 339 -18.98 5.87 -10.76
N VAL A 340 -19.84 6.89 -10.91
CA VAL A 340 -19.74 8.13 -10.12
C VAL A 340 -20.10 7.84 -8.65
N VAL A 341 -21.11 7.00 -8.41
CA VAL A 341 -21.48 6.55 -7.07
C VAL A 341 -20.36 5.71 -6.48
N ALA A 342 -19.77 4.81 -7.28
CA ALA A 342 -18.61 4.03 -6.86
C ALA A 342 -17.40 4.92 -6.52
N PHE A 343 -17.12 5.97 -7.31
CA PHE A 343 -16.07 6.95 -7.04
C PHE A 343 -16.23 7.62 -5.67
N ILE A 344 -17.44 8.11 -5.38
CA ILE A 344 -17.74 8.74 -4.09
C ILE A 344 -17.60 7.71 -2.95
N GLY A 345 -18.10 6.50 -3.16
CA GLY A 345 -17.99 5.40 -2.21
C GLY A 345 -16.53 5.04 -1.89
N PHE A 346 -15.66 4.92 -2.89
CA PHE A 346 -14.24 4.65 -2.71
C PHE A 346 -13.53 5.78 -1.95
N ALA A 347 -13.80 7.03 -2.28
CA ALA A 347 -13.23 8.18 -1.58
C ALA A 347 -13.65 8.17 -0.09
N ALA A 348 -14.93 7.92 0.19
CA ALA A 348 -15.43 7.84 1.56
C ALA A 348 -14.86 6.62 2.32
N PHE A 349 -14.73 5.47 1.65
CA PHE A 349 -14.13 4.27 2.23
C PHE A 349 -12.67 4.52 2.65
N THR A 350 -11.87 5.10 1.75
CA THR A 350 -10.45 5.37 2.02
C THR A 350 -10.27 6.48 3.06
N PHE A 351 -11.16 7.48 3.06
CA PHE A 351 -11.22 8.48 4.13
C PHE A 351 -11.41 7.82 5.49
N ALA A 352 -12.38 6.91 5.61
CA ALA A 352 -12.66 6.19 6.85
C ALA A 352 -11.49 5.29 7.28
N ALA A 353 -10.84 4.60 6.33
CA ALA A 353 -9.64 3.80 6.59
C ALA A 353 -8.48 4.68 7.11
N THR A 354 -8.33 5.90 6.60
CA THR A 354 -7.32 6.85 7.07
C THR A 354 -7.65 7.34 8.49
N LEU A 355 -8.92 7.58 8.80
CA LEU A 355 -9.37 7.94 10.15
C LEU A 355 -9.01 6.82 11.16
N TRP A 356 -9.25 5.54 10.80
CA TRP A 356 -8.79 4.39 11.59
C TRP A 356 -7.29 4.45 11.86
N ASN A 357 -6.49 4.63 10.81
CA ASN A 357 -5.03 4.67 10.94
C ASN A 357 -4.55 5.80 11.84
N VAL A 358 -5.07 7.02 11.67
CA VAL A 358 -4.67 8.18 12.49
C VAL A 358 -4.93 7.91 13.98
N VAL A 359 -6.11 7.40 14.32
CA VAL A 359 -6.47 7.12 15.72
C VAL A 359 -5.62 6.00 16.30
N THR A 360 -5.50 4.88 15.60
CA THR A 360 -4.83 3.67 16.13
C THR A 360 -3.32 3.76 16.12
N VAL A 361 -2.71 4.45 15.14
CA VAL A 361 -1.25 4.68 15.11
C VAL A 361 -0.84 5.60 16.26
N SER A 362 -1.55 6.73 16.43
CA SER A 362 -1.29 7.65 17.55
C SER A 362 -1.42 6.95 18.90
N PHE A 363 -2.47 6.14 19.08
CA PHE A 363 -2.67 5.37 20.30
C PHE A 363 -1.49 4.43 20.59
N ARG A 364 -1.06 3.63 19.60
CA ARG A 364 0.06 2.70 19.76
C ARG A 364 1.37 3.40 20.14
N GLN A 365 1.69 4.50 19.48
CA GLN A 365 2.91 5.28 19.75
C GLN A 365 2.93 5.82 21.18
N THR A 366 1.75 6.09 21.75
CA THR A 366 1.65 6.61 23.11
C THR A 366 1.84 5.53 24.17
N ILE A 367 1.29 4.32 23.96
CA ILE A 367 1.22 3.30 25.03
C ILE A 367 2.36 2.27 24.99
N ILE A 368 3.01 2.06 23.85
CA ILE A 368 4.09 1.07 23.75
C ILE A 368 5.38 1.67 24.30
N PRO A 369 6.08 1.01 25.24
CA PRO A 369 7.41 1.43 25.69
C PRO A 369 8.38 1.59 24.52
N ASP A 370 9.31 2.54 24.62
CA ASP A 370 10.17 2.91 23.48
C ASP A 370 11.12 1.77 23.07
N ASP A 371 11.59 0.98 24.03
CA ASP A 371 12.41 -0.22 23.83
C ASP A 371 11.66 -1.37 23.13
N LEU A 372 10.34 -1.44 23.27
CA LEU A 372 9.47 -2.45 22.66
C LEU A 372 8.77 -1.97 21.38
N LEU A 373 8.80 -0.67 21.09
CA LEU A 373 8.03 -0.07 20.01
C LEU A 373 8.31 -0.72 18.65
N GLY A 374 9.57 -0.97 18.34
CA GLY A 374 9.99 -1.64 17.11
C GLY A 374 9.46 -3.07 17.00
N ARG A 375 9.63 -3.86 18.08
CA ARG A 375 9.22 -5.28 18.14
C ARG A 375 7.70 -5.42 18.04
N VAL A 376 6.95 -4.65 18.80
CA VAL A 376 5.48 -4.70 18.81
C VAL A 376 4.91 -4.18 17.49
N ASN A 377 5.46 -3.11 16.91
CA ASN A 377 5.03 -2.62 15.60
C ASN A 377 5.31 -3.62 14.48
N SER A 378 6.42 -4.36 14.53
CA SER A 378 6.72 -5.41 13.55
C SER A 378 5.67 -6.53 13.58
N VAL A 379 5.29 -6.99 14.78
CA VAL A 379 4.23 -7.98 14.96
C VAL A 379 2.88 -7.43 14.48
N TYR A 380 2.55 -6.19 14.82
CA TYR A 380 1.31 -5.54 14.40
C TYR A 380 1.23 -5.41 12.87
N ARG A 381 2.32 -5.01 12.22
CA ARG A 381 2.43 -4.93 10.77
C ARG A 381 2.32 -6.30 10.10
N PHE A 382 2.90 -7.34 10.71
CA PHE A 382 2.77 -8.71 10.22
C PHE A 382 1.30 -9.15 10.18
N PHE A 383 0.53 -8.92 11.24
CA PHE A 383 -0.92 -9.18 11.23
C PHE A 383 -1.65 -8.31 10.20
N ALA A 384 -1.31 -7.02 10.14
CA ALA A 384 -1.98 -6.09 9.22
C ALA A 384 -1.74 -6.46 7.74
N TRP A 385 -0.50 -6.70 7.35
CA TRP A 385 -0.11 -6.91 5.96
C TRP A 385 -0.18 -8.38 5.54
N GLY A 386 0.05 -9.30 6.47
CA GLY A 386 -0.05 -10.73 6.21
C GLY A 386 -1.46 -11.19 5.81
N MET A 387 -2.48 -10.46 6.23
CA MET A 387 -3.87 -10.75 5.83
C MET A 387 -4.22 -10.25 4.42
N MET A 388 -3.41 -9.39 3.80
CA MET A 388 -3.67 -8.87 2.45
C MET A 388 -3.67 -9.95 1.35
N PRO A 389 -2.64 -10.81 1.22
CA PRO A 389 -2.65 -11.90 0.25
C PRO A 389 -3.82 -12.89 0.46
N ILE A 390 -4.19 -13.11 1.74
CA ILE A 390 -5.33 -13.97 2.08
C ILE A 390 -6.64 -13.34 1.56
N GLY A 391 -6.82 -12.03 1.78
CA GLY A 391 -7.97 -11.29 1.26
C GLY A 391 -8.06 -11.38 -0.26
N LEU A 392 -6.95 -11.15 -0.98
CA LEU A 392 -6.89 -11.28 -2.44
C LEU A 392 -7.30 -12.68 -2.92
N ALA A 393 -6.77 -13.73 -2.30
CA ALA A 393 -7.12 -15.11 -2.65
C ALA A 393 -8.61 -15.39 -2.41
N LEU A 394 -9.15 -14.97 -1.26
CA LEU A 394 -10.56 -15.12 -0.94
C LEU A 394 -11.46 -14.38 -1.93
N GLY A 395 -11.05 -13.19 -2.42
CA GLY A 395 -11.81 -12.42 -3.41
C GLY A 395 -12.03 -13.20 -4.70
N GLY A 396 -10.96 -13.77 -5.28
CA GLY A 396 -11.06 -14.60 -6.47
C GLY A 396 -11.93 -15.86 -6.26
N LEU A 397 -11.72 -16.54 -5.11
CA LEU A 397 -12.49 -17.74 -4.75
C LEU A 397 -13.98 -17.46 -4.55
N ILE A 398 -14.34 -16.35 -3.89
CA ILE A 398 -15.74 -15.95 -3.68
C ILE A 398 -16.44 -15.71 -5.02
N VAL A 399 -15.78 -14.98 -5.93
CA VAL A 399 -16.36 -14.74 -7.27
C VAL A 399 -16.56 -16.06 -8.00
N ALA A 400 -15.53 -16.90 -8.10
CA ALA A 400 -15.62 -18.19 -8.78
C ALA A 400 -16.70 -19.12 -8.17
N ALA A 401 -16.74 -19.24 -6.85
CA ALA A 401 -17.73 -20.06 -6.15
C ALA A 401 -19.16 -19.54 -6.35
N THR A 402 -19.35 -18.22 -6.27
CA THR A 402 -20.68 -17.61 -6.48
C THR A 402 -21.14 -17.82 -7.91
N GLU A 403 -20.26 -17.63 -8.90
CA GLU A 403 -20.59 -17.85 -10.30
C GLU A 403 -20.97 -19.31 -10.57
N ALA A 404 -20.20 -20.26 -10.04
CA ALA A 404 -20.48 -21.69 -10.18
C ALA A 404 -21.82 -22.11 -9.56
N VAL A 405 -22.24 -21.49 -8.45
CA VAL A 405 -23.50 -21.84 -7.76
C VAL A 405 -24.70 -21.10 -8.33
N SER A 406 -24.55 -19.80 -8.63
CA SER A 406 -25.68 -18.95 -9.05
C SER A 406 -25.89 -18.92 -10.57
N GLY A 407 -24.86 -19.25 -11.36
CA GLY A 407 -24.87 -19.04 -12.81
C GLY A 407 -24.86 -17.55 -13.23
N SER A 408 -24.71 -16.63 -12.27
CA SER A 408 -24.76 -15.18 -12.52
C SER A 408 -23.40 -14.54 -12.31
N ARG A 409 -22.78 -14.13 -13.40
CA ARG A 409 -21.51 -13.42 -13.40
C ARG A 409 -21.59 -12.08 -12.68
N GLU A 410 -22.65 -11.32 -12.92
CA GLU A 410 -22.86 -10.02 -12.27
C GLU A 410 -22.98 -10.16 -10.75
N LEU A 411 -23.81 -11.12 -10.27
CA LEU A 411 -23.92 -11.38 -8.84
C LEU A 411 -22.56 -11.78 -8.25
N ALA A 412 -21.81 -12.64 -8.94
CA ALA A 412 -20.52 -13.10 -8.51
C ALA A 412 -19.54 -11.95 -8.29
N LEU A 413 -19.47 -11.00 -9.23
CA LEU A 413 -18.60 -9.84 -9.14
C LEU A 413 -19.02 -8.83 -8.05
N ARG A 414 -20.30 -8.82 -7.68
CA ARG A 414 -20.83 -8.00 -6.57
C ARG A 414 -20.54 -8.62 -5.19
N MET A 415 -20.41 -9.94 -5.11
CA MET A 415 -20.30 -10.67 -3.84
C MET A 415 -19.13 -10.26 -2.95
N PRO A 416 -17.90 -9.98 -3.43
CA PRO A 416 -16.83 -9.50 -2.57
C PRO A 416 -17.20 -8.24 -1.77
N TRP A 417 -17.95 -7.32 -2.37
CA TRP A 417 -18.44 -6.10 -1.73
C TRP A 417 -19.48 -6.40 -0.64
N LEU A 418 -20.42 -7.28 -0.93
CA LEU A 418 -21.48 -7.68 0.01
C LEU A 418 -20.88 -8.46 1.20
N VAL A 419 -19.96 -9.37 0.92
CA VAL A 419 -19.22 -10.10 1.97
C VAL A 419 -18.35 -9.14 2.79
N SER A 420 -17.72 -8.14 2.16
CA SER A 420 -16.98 -7.10 2.88
C SER A 420 -17.89 -6.31 3.83
N ALA A 421 -19.08 -5.91 3.37
CA ALA A 421 -20.06 -5.22 4.21
C ALA A 421 -20.52 -6.10 5.40
N ALA A 422 -20.80 -7.38 5.17
CA ALA A 422 -21.16 -8.31 6.23
C ALA A 422 -20.01 -8.55 7.22
N GLY A 423 -18.79 -8.69 6.72
CA GLY A 423 -17.58 -8.82 7.54
C GLY A 423 -17.31 -7.56 8.39
N LEU A 424 -17.47 -6.37 7.81
CA LEU A 424 -17.36 -5.12 8.54
C LEU A 424 -18.43 -4.97 9.61
N LEU A 425 -19.66 -5.39 9.34
CA LEU A 425 -20.75 -5.42 10.33
C LEU A 425 -20.42 -6.39 11.48
N PHE A 426 -19.92 -7.58 11.16
CA PHE A 426 -19.46 -8.54 12.18
C PHE A 426 -18.33 -7.94 13.04
N LEU A 427 -17.34 -7.29 12.43
CA LEU A 427 -16.26 -6.64 13.15
C LEU A 427 -16.75 -5.49 14.01
N PHE A 428 -17.71 -4.71 13.54
CA PHE A 428 -18.34 -3.64 14.32
C PHE A 428 -19.04 -4.19 15.57
N VAL A 429 -19.85 -5.25 15.42
CA VAL A 429 -20.54 -5.88 16.55
C VAL A 429 -19.56 -6.50 17.54
N TYR A 430 -18.46 -7.10 17.06
CA TYR A 430 -17.47 -7.73 17.91
C TYR A 430 -16.56 -6.73 18.63
N ALA A 431 -16.07 -5.72 17.91
CA ALA A 431 -15.04 -4.79 18.38
C ALA A 431 -15.60 -3.46 18.89
N GLY A 432 -16.73 -3.00 18.34
CA GLY A 432 -17.33 -1.72 18.71
C GLY A 432 -17.51 -1.53 20.22
N PRO A 433 -18.10 -2.50 20.94
CA PRO A 433 -18.25 -2.39 22.41
C PRO A 433 -16.92 -2.33 23.19
N LYS A 434 -15.81 -2.78 22.57
CA LYS A 434 -14.48 -2.80 23.18
C LYS A 434 -13.64 -1.56 22.85
N LEU A 435 -13.96 -0.88 21.75
CA LEU A 435 -13.24 0.28 21.23
C LEU A 435 -13.93 1.61 21.63
N THR A 436 -14.31 1.71 22.91
CA THR A 436 -14.92 2.93 23.45
C THR A 436 -13.86 4.00 23.74
N THR A 437 -14.28 5.27 23.78
CA THR A 437 -13.37 6.36 24.17
C THR A 437 -12.80 6.13 25.57
N GLU A 438 -13.62 5.70 26.52
CA GLU A 438 -13.19 5.40 27.89
C GLU A 438 -12.10 4.34 27.91
N ALA A 439 -12.30 3.20 27.24
CA ALA A 439 -11.30 2.12 27.18
C ALA A 439 -9.97 2.58 26.56
N ILE A 440 -10.05 3.42 25.49
CA ILE A 440 -8.87 3.94 24.80
C ILE A 440 -8.12 4.93 25.69
N GLU A 441 -8.81 5.89 26.32
CA GLU A 441 -8.17 6.93 27.13
C GLU A 441 -7.67 6.36 28.47
N THR A 442 -8.35 5.40 29.09
CA THR A 442 -7.85 4.67 30.28
C THR A 442 -6.55 3.93 29.97
N THR A 443 -6.54 3.12 28.90
CA THR A 443 -5.31 2.38 28.50
C THR A 443 -4.19 3.35 28.09
N ARG A 444 -4.53 4.52 27.51
CA ARG A 444 -3.54 5.55 27.18
C ARG A 444 -2.92 6.16 28.44
N ALA A 445 -3.73 6.49 29.42
CA ALA A 445 -3.25 7.04 30.70
C ALA A 445 -2.33 6.03 31.45
N GLU A 446 -2.73 4.75 31.49
CA GLU A 446 -1.91 3.67 32.06
C GLU A 446 -0.56 3.51 31.34
N GLY A 447 -0.56 3.58 29.99
CA GLY A 447 0.65 3.48 29.17
C GLY A 447 1.60 4.67 29.39
N ILE A 448 1.07 5.90 29.52
CA ILE A 448 1.88 7.08 29.82
C ILE A 448 2.52 6.94 31.21
N ALA A 449 1.73 6.58 32.24
CA ALA A 449 2.23 6.41 33.59
C ALA A 449 3.32 5.30 33.67
N ALA A 450 3.17 4.21 32.92
CA ALA A 450 4.17 3.16 32.84
C ALA A 450 5.49 3.62 32.19
N LYS A 451 5.42 4.50 31.15
CA LYS A 451 6.61 5.09 30.52
C LYS A 451 7.35 6.04 31.46
N GLU A 452 6.62 6.87 32.19
CA GLU A 452 7.19 7.81 33.17
C GLU A 452 7.92 7.07 34.30
N SER A 453 7.34 5.98 34.82
CA SER A 453 7.95 5.16 35.87
C SER A 453 9.18 4.37 35.42
N SER A 454 9.34 4.11 34.12
CA SER A 454 10.50 3.42 33.56
C SER A 454 11.66 4.36 33.21
N SER A 455 11.43 5.68 33.18
CA SER A 455 12.42 6.72 32.91
C SER A 455 13.06 7.32 34.18
N GLU A 456 12.49 7.01 35.34
CA GLU A 456 13.05 7.30 36.67
C GLU A 456 13.93 6.11 37.18
#